data_fa0e0bd5541b6148ad1ed09ff21c9483
#
_entry.id   fa0e0bd5541b6148ad1ed09ff21c9483
#
_cell.length_a   1.000
_cell.length_b   1.000
_cell.length_c   1.000
_cell.angle_alpha   90.00
_cell.angle_beta   90.00
_cell.angle_gamma   90.00
#
_symmetry.space_group_name_H-M   'P 1'
#
loop_
_entity.id
_entity.type
_entity.pdbx_description
1 polymer ?
#
loop_
_entity_poly.entity_id
_entity_poly.type
_entity_poly.pdbx_seq_one_letter_code
_entity_poly.pdbx_strand_id
1 'polypeptide(L)'
;YVVEELEGLKIIIEADCTGHGVPGSMLSMMGISSIKDIINSMEILGEELRPSAILNRMRTVVKTMLAQNSEDGLSINDGMDMTIGIINPETKVMKFASANQTAIIVRNGTTIKIKGDRMPIGNYMVEEDFKDFEMQLESGDYLYFMSDGIKDQTNPEREKFKNKRLEDFLIDNDNLPMSKIAKKLEKTLEDWQGNSEQVDDMTMVGVRIQ
;
A
#
# COMPACT_ATOMS: atom_id res chain seq x y z
N TYR A 1 -7.39 -2.75 -1.75
CA TYR A 1 -6.36 -3.74 -1.45
C TYR A 1 -6.67 -5.10 -2.08
N VAL A 2 -5.61 -5.92 -2.26
CA VAL A 2 -5.70 -7.30 -2.73
C VAL A 2 -4.91 -8.19 -1.77
N VAL A 3 -5.47 -9.34 -1.41
CA VAL A 3 -4.76 -10.38 -0.64
C VAL A 3 -5.04 -11.70 -1.35
N GLU A 4 -3.97 -12.33 -1.83
CA GLU A 4 -4.05 -13.58 -2.62
C GLU A 4 -3.00 -14.58 -2.17
N GLU A 5 -3.20 -15.83 -2.54
CA GLU A 5 -2.23 -16.89 -2.37
C GLU A 5 -1.96 -17.54 -3.73
N LEU A 6 -0.70 -17.60 -4.11
CA LEU A 6 -0.27 -18.21 -5.35
C LEU A 6 1.00 -19.02 -5.11
N GLU A 7 1.00 -20.30 -5.52
CA GLU A 7 2.14 -21.23 -5.35
C GLU A 7 2.70 -21.26 -3.90
N GLY A 8 1.82 -21.11 -2.90
CA GLY A 8 2.20 -21.07 -1.49
C GLY A 8 2.74 -19.73 -1.01
N LEU A 9 2.92 -18.74 -1.89
CA LEU A 9 3.27 -17.37 -1.53
C LEU A 9 2.04 -16.58 -1.13
N LYS A 10 2.18 -15.71 -0.14
CA LYS A 10 1.13 -14.76 0.27
C LYS A 10 1.42 -13.40 -0.37
N ILE A 11 0.51 -12.93 -1.20
CA ILE A 11 0.61 -11.66 -1.92
C ILE A 11 -0.32 -10.66 -1.24
N ILE A 12 0.21 -9.52 -0.82
CA ILE A 12 -0.52 -8.45 -0.18
C ILE A 12 -0.24 -7.18 -0.95
N ILE A 13 -1.29 -6.53 -1.44
CA ILE A 13 -1.20 -5.29 -2.20
C ILE A 13 -2.16 -4.28 -1.56
N GLU A 14 -1.65 -3.13 -1.27
CA GLU A 14 -2.43 -1.95 -0.91
C GLU A 14 -2.16 -0.87 -1.93
N ALA A 15 -3.20 -0.17 -2.37
CA ALA A 15 -3.10 0.88 -3.37
C ALA A 15 -4.04 2.03 -3.03
N ASP A 16 -3.55 3.23 -3.29
CA ASP A 16 -4.25 4.49 -3.15
C ASP A 16 -4.22 5.24 -4.48
N CYS A 17 -5.38 5.62 -4.99
CA CYS A 17 -5.51 6.24 -6.30
C CYS A 17 -5.70 7.75 -6.16
N THR A 18 -5.04 8.53 -7.02
CA THR A 18 -5.28 9.98 -7.08
C THR A 18 -6.74 10.28 -7.39
N GLY A 19 -7.29 11.27 -6.66
CA GLY A 19 -8.67 11.70 -6.81
C GLY A 19 -9.65 10.91 -5.96
N HIS A 20 -10.80 11.50 -5.69
CA HIS A 20 -11.88 10.94 -4.86
C HIS A 20 -13.19 10.86 -5.66
N GLY A 21 -14.18 10.14 -5.13
CA GLY A 21 -15.47 9.96 -5.78
C GLY A 21 -15.39 9.05 -7.01
N VAL A 22 -16.19 9.35 -8.03
CA VAL A 22 -16.35 8.45 -9.20
C VAL A 22 -15.04 8.24 -9.99
N PRO A 23 -14.23 9.25 -10.33
CA PRO A 23 -12.97 9.02 -11.06
C PRO A 23 -11.99 8.14 -10.29
N GLY A 24 -11.77 8.41 -9.00
CA GLY A 24 -10.89 7.60 -8.15
C GLY A 24 -11.39 6.15 -8.02
N SER A 25 -12.70 5.96 -7.83
CA SER A 25 -13.29 4.61 -7.77
C SER A 25 -13.11 3.82 -9.07
N MET A 26 -13.26 4.48 -10.22
CA MET A 26 -13.01 3.84 -11.53
C MET A 26 -11.54 3.42 -11.67
N LEU A 27 -10.60 4.29 -11.30
CA LEU A 27 -9.17 3.98 -11.35
C LEU A 27 -8.83 2.83 -10.40
N SER A 28 -9.41 2.78 -9.22
CA SER A 28 -9.24 1.68 -8.25
C SER A 28 -9.75 0.34 -8.81
N MET A 29 -10.93 0.33 -9.43
CA MET A 29 -11.48 -0.90 -10.05
C MET A 29 -10.59 -1.40 -11.19
N MET A 30 -10.15 -0.48 -12.06
CA MET A 30 -9.24 -0.80 -13.17
C MET A 30 -7.89 -1.29 -12.62
N GLY A 31 -7.37 -0.66 -11.57
CA GLY A 31 -6.15 -1.08 -10.89
C GLY A 31 -6.23 -2.51 -10.36
N ILE A 32 -7.29 -2.86 -9.64
CA ILE A 32 -7.50 -4.22 -9.11
C ILE A 32 -7.56 -5.25 -10.23
N SER A 33 -8.30 -4.97 -11.32
CA SER A 33 -8.37 -5.87 -12.47
C SER A 33 -7.00 -6.07 -13.12
N SER A 34 -6.30 -4.97 -13.36
CA SER A 34 -4.97 -5.00 -14.01
C SER A 34 -3.92 -5.73 -13.17
N ILE A 35 -3.93 -5.58 -11.85
CA ILE A 35 -3.03 -6.32 -10.95
C ILE A 35 -3.24 -7.83 -11.12
N LYS A 36 -4.50 -8.29 -11.12
CA LYS A 36 -4.82 -9.71 -11.29
C LYS A 36 -4.36 -10.24 -12.65
N ASP A 37 -4.61 -9.47 -13.70
CA ASP A 37 -4.17 -9.83 -15.05
C ASP A 37 -2.64 -9.92 -15.16
N ILE A 38 -1.92 -9.00 -14.51
CA ILE A 38 -0.45 -9.00 -14.46
C ILE A 38 0.05 -10.24 -13.73
N ILE A 39 -0.46 -10.53 -12.53
CA ILE A 39 -0.04 -11.68 -11.72
C ILE A 39 -0.31 -12.99 -12.49
N ASN A 40 -1.52 -13.15 -13.02
CA ASN A 40 -1.88 -14.32 -13.83
C ASN A 40 -1.00 -14.48 -15.08
N SER A 41 -0.69 -13.38 -15.75
CA SER A 41 0.21 -13.39 -16.92
C SER A 41 1.62 -13.84 -16.55
N MET A 42 2.16 -13.37 -15.41
CA MET A 42 3.48 -13.78 -14.92
C MET A 42 3.49 -15.28 -14.58
N GLU A 43 2.44 -15.78 -13.93
CA GLU A 43 2.27 -17.22 -13.63
C GLU A 43 2.26 -18.07 -14.90
N ILE A 44 1.41 -17.72 -15.87
CA ILE A 44 1.27 -18.46 -17.15
C ILE A 44 2.60 -18.50 -17.91
N LEU A 45 3.37 -17.43 -17.86
CA LEU A 45 4.67 -17.33 -18.54
C LEU A 45 5.82 -17.98 -17.74
N GLY A 46 5.56 -18.47 -16.53
CA GLY A 46 6.58 -19.02 -15.64
C GLY A 46 7.61 -18.00 -15.18
N GLU A 47 7.22 -16.72 -15.10
CA GLU A 47 8.08 -15.65 -14.63
C GLU A 47 8.10 -15.61 -13.11
N GLU A 48 9.26 -15.24 -12.54
CA GLU A 48 9.36 -15.01 -11.11
C GLU A 48 8.45 -13.85 -10.67
N LEU A 49 7.62 -14.08 -9.66
CA LEU A 49 6.80 -13.04 -9.05
C LEU A 49 7.69 -12.08 -8.24
N ARG A 50 7.89 -10.89 -8.79
CA ARG A 50 8.67 -9.82 -8.18
C ARG A 50 7.80 -8.58 -7.99
N PRO A 51 7.73 -8.01 -6.77
CA PRO A 51 6.96 -6.80 -6.49
C PRO A 51 7.29 -5.64 -7.44
N SER A 52 8.58 -5.40 -7.70
CA SER A 52 9.04 -4.36 -8.62
C SER A 52 8.57 -4.56 -10.06
N ALA A 53 8.56 -5.82 -10.54
CA ALA A 53 8.08 -6.14 -11.89
C ALA A 53 6.58 -5.88 -12.03
N ILE A 54 5.80 -6.18 -11.00
CA ILE A 54 4.36 -5.88 -10.97
C ILE A 54 4.15 -4.36 -11.01
N LEU A 55 4.87 -3.57 -10.19
CA LEU A 55 4.76 -2.10 -10.18
C LEU A 55 5.14 -1.48 -11.54
N ASN A 56 6.21 -1.96 -12.19
CA ASN A 56 6.64 -1.46 -13.50
C ASN A 56 5.58 -1.76 -14.59
N ARG A 57 4.98 -2.95 -14.57
CA ARG A 57 3.88 -3.31 -15.47
C ARG A 57 2.63 -2.46 -15.19
N MET A 58 2.30 -2.26 -13.91
CA MET A 58 1.20 -1.38 -13.50
C MET A 58 1.40 0.04 -14.01
N ARG A 59 2.62 0.59 -13.94
CA ARG A 59 2.92 1.91 -14.49
C ARG A 59 2.60 1.98 -15.99
N THR A 60 3.01 0.97 -16.75
CA THR A 60 2.72 0.91 -18.19
C THR A 60 1.21 0.89 -18.45
N VAL A 61 0.47 0.08 -17.69
CA VAL A 61 -0.98 -0.03 -17.81
C VAL A 61 -1.66 1.29 -17.47
N VAL A 62 -1.33 1.91 -16.32
CA VAL A 62 -1.93 3.17 -15.88
C VAL A 62 -1.66 4.30 -16.88
N LYS A 63 -0.42 4.44 -17.35
CA LYS A 63 -0.06 5.45 -18.37
C LYS A 63 -0.83 5.24 -19.67
N THR A 64 -1.06 4.01 -20.07
CA THR A 64 -1.84 3.70 -21.27
C THR A 64 -3.32 4.01 -21.07
N MET A 65 -3.89 3.62 -19.92
CA MET A 65 -5.30 3.85 -19.60
C MET A 65 -5.65 5.34 -19.48
N LEU A 66 -4.75 6.11 -18.88
CA LEU A 66 -4.94 7.56 -18.70
C LEU A 66 -4.45 8.40 -19.90
N ALA A 67 -4.09 7.74 -21.02
CA ALA A 67 -3.54 8.39 -22.21
C ALA A 67 -2.36 9.32 -21.92
N GLN A 68 -1.59 9.03 -20.86
CA GLN A 68 -0.45 9.85 -20.42
C GLN A 68 0.73 9.83 -21.41
N ASN A 69 0.68 8.99 -22.43
CA ASN A 69 1.68 8.88 -23.50
C ASN A 69 1.37 9.78 -24.71
N SER A 70 0.28 10.58 -24.66
CA SER A 70 -0.11 11.45 -25.78
C SER A 70 0.76 12.71 -25.83
N GLU A 71 1.19 13.12 -27.05
CA GLU A 71 2.00 14.32 -27.28
C GLU A 71 1.22 15.64 -27.10
N ASP A 72 -0.08 15.58 -26.82
CA ASP A 72 -0.98 16.73 -26.77
C ASP A 72 -0.89 17.61 -25.52
N GLY A 73 0.13 17.42 -24.68
CA GLY A 73 0.48 18.35 -23.60
C GLY A 73 -0.52 18.46 -22.44
N LEU A 74 -1.61 17.71 -22.44
CA LEU A 74 -2.50 17.53 -21.28
C LEU A 74 -1.89 16.46 -20.38
N SER A 75 -0.94 16.86 -19.58
CA SER A 75 -0.33 16.00 -18.56
C SER A 75 -1.37 15.76 -17.46
N ILE A 76 -2.15 14.70 -17.62
CA ILE A 76 -2.94 14.16 -16.51
C ILE A 76 -1.93 13.56 -15.53
N ASN A 77 -1.79 14.18 -14.36
CA ASN A 77 -0.89 13.72 -13.30
C ASN A 77 -1.58 12.69 -12.37
N ASP A 78 -2.71 12.15 -12.80
CA ASP A 78 -3.40 11.10 -12.07
C ASP A 78 -2.57 9.81 -12.12
N GLY A 79 -2.62 9.07 -11.03
CA GLY A 79 -1.88 7.84 -10.88
C GLY A 79 -2.32 7.11 -9.64
N MET A 80 -1.45 6.29 -9.11
CA MET A 80 -1.67 5.63 -7.83
C MET A 80 -0.37 5.42 -7.09
N ASP A 81 -0.46 5.45 -5.78
CA ASP A 81 0.55 4.97 -4.87
C ASP A 81 0.23 3.52 -4.53
N MET A 82 1.23 2.67 -4.39
CA MET A 82 1.00 1.24 -4.20
C MET A 82 2.12 0.58 -3.43
N THR A 83 1.74 -0.31 -2.54
CA THR A 83 2.66 -1.19 -1.80
C THR A 83 2.38 -2.64 -2.11
N ILE A 84 3.40 -3.41 -2.42
CA ILE A 84 3.32 -4.86 -2.68
C ILE A 84 4.29 -5.59 -1.75
N GLY A 85 3.76 -6.55 -1.01
CA GLY A 85 4.55 -7.53 -0.25
C GLY A 85 4.22 -8.95 -0.73
N ILE A 86 5.25 -9.71 -1.06
CA ILE A 86 5.17 -11.14 -1.39
C ILE A 86 5.94 -11.91 -0.33
N ILE A 87 5.22 -12.68 0.47
CA ILE A 87 5.77 -13.39 1.64
C ILE A 87 5.81 -14.88 1.37
N ASN A 88 6.97 -15.48 1.52
CA ASN A 88 7.08 -16.93 1.63
C ASN A 88 6.82 -17.32 3.10
N PRO A 89 5.73 -18.06 3.41
CA PRO A 89 5.37 -18.37 4.80
C PRO A 89 6.30 -19.38 5.46
N GLU A 90 7.02 -20.21 4.68
CA GLU A 90 7.94 -21.21 5.20
C GLU A 90 9.26 -20.56 5.63
N THR A 91 9.84 -19.72 4.77
CA THR A 91 11.11 -19.04 5.03
C THR A 91 10.93 -17.73 5.78
N LYS A 92 9.70 -17.18 5.81
CA LYS A 92 9.35 -15.83 6.33
C LYS A 92 10.14 -14.70 5.65
N VAL A 93 10.64 -14.94 4.45
CA VAL A 93 11.23 -13.89 3.63
C VAL A 93 10.10 -13.14 2.92
N MET A 94 10.10 -11.83 3.05
CA MET A 94 9.23 -10.93 2.31
C MET A 94 10.04 -10.21 1.22
N LYS A 95 9.61 -10.31 -0.03
CA LYS A 95 9.99 -9.38 -1.10
C LYS A 95 8.98 -8.23 -1.09
N PHE A 96 9.48 -7.01 -1.20
CA PHE A 96 8.70 -5.78 -1.07
C PHE A 96 9.11 -4.78 -2.14
N ALA A 97 8.16 -4.08 -2.72
CA ALA A 97 8.35 -2.86 -3.48
C ALA A 97 7.18 -1.90 -3.23
N SER A 98 7.44 -0.62 -3.35
CA SER A 98 6.39 0.38 -3.15
C SER A 98 6.64 1.63 -3.98
N ALA A 99 5.56 2.17 -4.50
CA ALA A 99 5.46 3.48 -5.12
C ALA A 99 4.96 4.48 -4.07
N ASN A 100 5.80 5.43 -3.64
CA ASN A 100 5.54 6.51 -2.67
C ASN A 100 5.15 6.12 -1.24
N GLN A 101 4.72 4.90 -0.98
CA GLN A 101 4.22 4.48 0.33
C GLN A 101 5.33 3.87 1.21
N THR A 102 5.02 3.69 2.48
CA THR A 102 5.91 3.11 3.48
C THR A 102 5.17 2.01 4.23
N ALA A 103 5.75 0.80 4.28
CA ALA A 103 5.26 -0.24 5.16
C ALA A 103 5.85 -0.10 6.56
N ILE A 104 5.11 -0.54 7.57
CA ILE A 104 5.54 -0.57 8.97
C ILE A 104 5.53 -2.00 9.47
N ILE A 105 6.63 -2.43 10.08
CA ILE A 105 6.67 -3.65 10.89
C ILE A 105 6.77 -3.23 12.34
N VAL A 106 5.92 -3.80 13.21
CA VAL A 106 6.09 -3.72 14.66
C VAL A 106 6.69 -5.03 15.14
N ARG A 107 7.88 -4.93 15.74
CA ARG A 107 8.66 -6.04 16.27
C ARG A 107 9.15 -5.70 17.67
N ASN A 108 8.80 -6.49 18.66
CA ASN A 108 9.26 -6.32 20.03
C ASN A 108 9.08 -4.89 20.57
N GLY A 109 7.90 -4.28 20.35
CA GLY A 109 7.58 -2.94 20.84
C GLY A 109 8.30 -1.81 20.09
N THR A 110 8.86 -2.08 18.91
CA THR A 110 9.53 -1.07 18.08
C THR A 110 9.01 -1.10 16.63
N THR A 111 9.09 0.03 15.93
CA THR A 111 8.71 0.12 14.52
C THR A 111 9.92 0.06 13.60
N ILE A 112 9.83 -0.77 12.56
CA ILE A 112 10.76 -0.81 11.43
C ILE A 112 10.00 -0.29 10.22
N LYS A 113 10.53 0.74 9.55
CA LYS A 113 9.92 1.33 8.36
C LYS A 113 10.63 0.87 7.11
N ILE A 114 9.86 0.33 6.17
CA ILE A 114 10.35 -0.04 4.84
C ILE A 114 9.82 1.01 3.87
N LYS A 115 10.72 1.83 3.34
CA LYS A 115 10.38 2.89 2.38
C LYS A 115 10.52 2.36 0.97
N GLY A 116 9.53 2.66 0.13
CA GLY A 116 9.60 2.42 -1.30
C GLY A 116 10.30 3.53 -2.08
N ASP A 117 10.22 3.42 -3.40
CA ASP A 117 10.70 4.43 -4.32
C ASP A 117 9.79 5.67 -4.27
N ARG A 118 10.40 6.86 -4.40
CA ARG A 118 9.67 8.13 -4.32
C ARG A 118 9.15 8.56 -5.69
N MET A 119 8.31 7.73 -6.26
CA MET A 119 7.61 8.00 -7.51
C MET A 119 6.29 7.23 -7.54
N PRO A 120 5.22 7.80 -8.11
CA PRO A 120 3.93 7.13 -8.24
C PRO A 120 3.92 6.12 -9.39
N ILE A 121 2.86 5.35 -9.46
CA ILE A 121 2.46 4.60 -10.65
C ILE A 121 1.70 5.58 -11.55
N GLY A 122 2.37 6.13 -12.55
CA GLY A 122 1.86 7.16 -13.45
C GLY A 122 3.01 7.99 -14.02
N ASN A 123 2.68 9.17 -14.58
CA ASN A 123 3.70 10.09 -15.05
C ASN A 123 4.48 10.71 -13.89
N TYR A 124 5.80 10.77 -14.04
CA TYR A 124 6.70 11.42 -13.09
C TYR A 124 7.87 12.09 -13.81
N MET A 125 8.44 13.14 -13.21
CA MET A 125 9.51 13.93 -13.87
C MET A 125 10.76 13.12 -14.17
N VAL A 126 11.12 12.18 -13.29
CA VAL A 126 12.26 11.28 -13.45
C VAL A 126 11.78 9.88 -13.14
N GLU A 127 11.56 9.09 -14.17
CA GLU A 127 11.10 7.72 -14.03
C GLU A 127 12.29 6.76 -14.03
N GLU A 128 12.34 5.93 -13.00
CA GLU A 128 13.27 4.80 -12.89
C GLU A 128 12.44 3.52 -12.70
N ASP A 129 13.04 2.37 -12.91
CA ASP A 129 12.43 1.11 -12.53
C ASP A 129 12.29 1.01 -11.02
N PHE A 130 11.14 0.50 -10.57
CA PHE A 130 10.94 0.17 -9.16
C PHE A 130 11.91 -0.91 -8.72
N LYS A 131 12.32 -0.86 -7.43
CA LYS A 131 13.31 -1.77 -6.86
C LYS A 131 12.67 -2.72 -5.87
N ASP A 132 13.13 -3.98 -5.88
CA ASP A 132 12.78 -4.93 -4.84
C ASP A 132 13.65 -4.72 -3.61
N PHE A 133 13.02 -4.82 -2.44
CA PHE A 133 13.66 -4.93 -1.14
C PHE A 133 13.33 -6.30 -0.57
N GLU A 134 14.27 -6.89 0.14
CA GLU A 134 14.07 -8.17 0.81
C GLU A 134 14.22 -7.98 2.31
N MET A 135 13.29 -8.58 3.07
CA MET A 135 13.24 -8.48 4.52
C MET A 135 12.98 -9.85 5.13
N GLN A 136 13.82 -10.26 6.08
CA GLN A 136 13.55 -11.40 6.93
C GLN A 136 12.53 -11.00 8.01
N LEU A 137 11.34 -11.60 7.95
CA LEU A 137 10.32 -11.47 8.98
C LEU A 137 10.54 -12.50 10.09
N GLU A 138 10.04 -12.18 11.27
CA GLU A 138 10.10 -13.05 12.45
C GLU A 138 8.69 -13.42 12.91
N SER A 139 8.54 -14.59 13.55
CA SER A 139 7.27 -14.94 14.18
C SER A 139 6.91 -13.91 15.24
N GLY A 140 5.68 -13.42 15.18
CA GLY A 140 5.20 -12.36 16.07
C GLY A 140 5.27 -10.97 15.50
N ASP A 141 5.93 -10.75 14.36
CA ASP A 141 5.89 -9.47 13.66
C ASP A 141 4.46 -9.09 13.26
N TYR A 142 4.16 -7.80 13.36
CA TYR A 142 2.97 -7.20 12.82
C TYR A 142 3.36 -6.30 11.64
N LEU A 143 2.94 -6.68 10.44
CA LEU A 143 3.21 -5.96 9.20
C LEU A 143 1.98 -5.14 8.79
N TYR A 144 2.19 -3.87 8.41
CA TYR A 144 1.12 -2.96 8.01
C TYR A 144 1.47 -2.27 6.68
N PHE A 145 0.52 -2.32 5.73
CA PHE A 145 0.48 -1.53 4.52
C PHE A 145 -0.69 -0.55 4.64
N MET A 146 -0.52 0.70 4.21
CA MET A 146 -1.55 1.72 4.44
C MET A 146 -1.44 2.89 3.47
N SER A 147 -2.60 3.47 3.15
CA SER A 147 -2.71 4.75 2.47
C SER A 147 -2.29 5.91 3.39
N ASP A 148 -2.10 7.07 2.82
CA ASP A 148 -1.73 8.24 3.59
C ASP A 148 -2.91 8.93 4.28
N GLY A 149 -4.15 8.65 3.89
CA GLY A 149 -5.36 9.20 4.49
C GLY A 149 -5.43 9.06 6.01
N ILE A 150 -4.89 7.96 6.57
CA ILE A 150 -4.85 7.76 8.03
C ILE A 150 -4.01 8.84 8.73
N LYS A 151 -2.76 9.06 8.24
CA LYS A 151 -1.85 10.02 8.86
C LYS A 151 -2.26 11.47 8.62
N ASP A 152 -2.98 11.69 7.53
CA ASP A 152 -3.38 13.02 7.07
C ASP A 152 -4.76 13.45 7.56
N GLN A 153 -5.55 12.53 8.15
CA GLN A 153 -6.84 12.86 8.77
C GLN A 153 -6.67 13.95 9.84
N THR A 154 -7.49 14.99 9.73
CA THR A 154 -7.48 16.12 10.66
C THR A 154 -8.55 16.00 11.74
N ASN A 155 -8.26 16.60 12.91
CA ASN A 155 -9.22 16.82 13.99
C ASN A 155 -9.94 18.18 13.83
N PRO A 156 -10.90 18.56 14.70
CA PRO A 156 -11.58 19.86 14.66
C PRO A 156 -10.65 21.08 14.78
N GLU A 157 -9.49 20.93 15.40
CA GLU A 157 -8.44 21.94 15.51
C GLU A 157 -7.55 22.01 14.26
N ARG A 158 -7.84 21.21 13.20
CA ARG A 158 -7.07 21.09 11.95
C ARG A 158 -5.66 20.50 12.14
N GLU A 159 -5.43 19.77 13.20
CA GLU A 159 -4.19 19.04 13.38
C GLU A 159 -4.27 17.67 12.68
N LYS A 160 -3.23 17.31 11.91
CA LYS A 160 -3.13 15.96 11.31
C LYS A 160 -2.84 14.90 12.38
N PHE A 161 -3.35 13.67 12.18
CA PHE A 161 -3.05 12.52 13.05
C PHE A 161 -1.55 12.24 13.12
N LYS A 162 -0.88 12.24 11.99
CA LYS A 162 0.57 12.05 11.80
C LYS A 162 1.07 10.63 12.10
N ASN A 163 2.19 10.28 11.45
CA ASN A 163 2.85 8.99 11.63
C ASN A 163 3.18 8.66 13.09
N LYS A 164 3.59 9.65 13.89
CA LYS A 164 3.98 9.41 15.29
C LYS A 164 2.85 8.82 16.12
N ARG A 165 1.63 9.40 16.04
CA ARG A 165 0.47 8.85 16.77
C ARG A 165 0.08 7.46 16.29
N LEU A 166 0.17 7.22 14.97
CA LEU A 166 -0.10 5.91 14.41
C LEU A 166 0.92 4.86 14.91
N GLU A 167 2.20 5.18 14.87
CA GLU A 167 3.26 4.28 15.34
C GLU A 167 3.13 3.97 16.82
N ASP A 168 2.89 4.98 17.66
CA ASP A 168 2.64 4.79 19.10
C ASP A 168 1.42 3.88 19.32
N PHE A 169 0.32 4.11 18.58
CA PHE A 169 -0.86 3.26 18.64
C PHE A 169 -0.55 1.81 18.25
N LEU A 170 0.21 1.57 17.18
CA LEU A 170 0.56 0.23 16.73
C LEU A 170 1.45 -0.51 17.74
N ILE A 171 2.42 0.20 18.33
CA ILE A 171 3.28 -0.35 19.39
C ILE A 171 2.46 -0.72 20.63
N ASP A 172 1.60 0.18 21.10
CA ASP A 172 0.79 -0.02 22.30
C ASP A 172 -0.19 -1.20 22.19
N ASN A 173 -0.44 -1.66 20.96
CA ASN A 173 -1.39 -2.73 20.66
C ASN A 173 -0.76 -3.98 20.02
N ASP A 174 0.56 -4.12 19.98
CA ASP A 174 1.29 -5.20 19.31
C ASP A 174 1.06 -6.62 19.92
N ASN A 175 0.39 -6.70 21.07
CA ASN A 175 0.03 -7.95 21.73
C ASN A 175 -1.42 -8.41 21.45
N LEU A 176 -2.18 -7.64 20.68
CA LEU A 176 -3.58 -7.91 20.41
C LEU A 176 -3.78 -8.68 19.09
N PRO A 177 -4.87 -9.45 18.96
CA PRO A 177 -5.29 -9.97 17.65
C PRO A 177 -5.58 -8.84 16.66
N MET A 178 -5.24 -9.04 15.37
CA MET A 178 -5.45 -8.06 14.30
C MET A 178 -6.86 -7.48 14.25
N SER A 179 -7.89 -8.32 14.44
CA SER A 179 -9.29 -7.87 14.46
C SER A 179 -9.62 -6.91 15.62
N LYS A 180 -8.88 -6.99 16.73
CA LYS A 180 -9.02 -6.04 17.85
C LYS A 180 -8.25 -4.74 17.56
N ILE A 181 -7.07 -4.84 16.94
CA ILE A 181 -6.29 -3.67 16.53
C ILE A 181 -7.11 -2.85 15.54
N ALA A 182 -7.70 -3.49 14.52
CA ALA A 182 -8.52 -2.81 13.52
C ALA A 182 -9.67 -2.01 14.17
N LYS A 183 -10.47 -2.65 15.04
CA LYS A 183 -11.59 -1.97 15.73
C LYS A 183 -11.12 -0.83 16.65
N LYS A 184 -9.97 -0.99 17.31
CA LYS A 184 -9.41 0.08 18.16
C LYS A 184 -8.91 1.24 17.32
N LEU A 185 -8.26 0.96 16.18
CA LEU A 185 -7.79 2.01 15.28
C LEU A 185 -8.96 2.79 14.68
N GLU A 186 -9.99 2.10 14.19
CA GLU A 186 -11.22 2.72 13.69
C GLU A 186 -11.79 3.69 14.73
N LYS A 187 -12.02 3.21 15.96
CA LYS A 187 -12.50 4.05 17.03
C LYS A 187 -11.57 5.22 17.37
N THR A 188 -10.25 4.99 17.36
CA THR A 188 -9.26 6.04 17.64
C THR A 188 -9.30 7.14 16.58
N LEU A 189 -9.49 6.75 15.30
CA LEU A 189 -9.60 7.69 14.18
C LEU A 189 -10.95 8.43 14.21
N GLU A 190 -12.05 7.76 14.54
CA GLU A 190 -13.35 8.41 14.75
C GLU A 190 -13.29 9.44 15.88
N ASP A 191 -12.73 9.06 17.04
CA ASP A 191 -12.57 9.95 18.20
C ASP A 191 -11.64 11.15 17.87
N TRP A 192 -10.60 10.93 17.02
CA TRP A 192 -9.70 11.99 16.53
C TRP A 192 -10.40 12.92 15.56
N GLN A 193 -11.10 12.38 14.58
CA GLN A 193 -11.80 13.12 13.53
C GLN A 193 -12.91 13.99 14.11
N GLY A 194 -13.64 13.49 15.11
CA GLY A 194 -14.77 14.18 15.72
C GLY A 194 -15.79 14.63 14.69
N ASN A 195 -16.03 15.93 14.59
CA ASN A 195 -16.98 16.51 13.62
C ASN A 195 -16.28 17.01 12.33
N SER A 196 -15.00 16.73 12.13
CA SER A 196 -14.30 17.09 10.90
C SER A 196 -14.70 16.16 9.75
N GLU A 197 -14.62 16.64 8.52
CA GLU A 197 -14.80 15.78 7.35
C GLU A 197 -13.61 14.83 7.18
N GLN A 198 -13.86 13.68 6.60
CA GLN A 198 -12.78 12.79 6.15
C GLN A 198 -12.02 13.47 5.01
N VAL A 199 -10.69 13.52 5.14
CA VAL A 199 -9.82 14.25 4.20
C VAL A 199 -9.51 13.41 2.96
N ASP A 200 -9.32 12.07 3.16
CA ASP A 200 -8.94 11.14 2.11
C ASP A 200 -9.39 9.71 2.46
N ASP A 201 -9.30 8.79 1.50
CA ASP A 201 -9.63 7.39 1.73
C ASP A 201 -8.60 6.74 2.68
N MET A 202 -9.10 6.09 3.71
CA MET A 202 -8.29 5.44 4.75
C MET A 202 -8.28 3.94 4.58
N THR A 203 -7.19 3.39 4.09
CA THR A 203 -6.99 1.94 3.94
C THR A 203 -5.82 1.47 4.79
N MET A 204 -5.98 0.35 5.49
CA MET A 204 -4.88 -0.36 6.16
C MET A 204 -5.08 -1.86 6.05
N VAL A 205 -4.02 -2.55 5.65
CA VAL A 205 -3.94 -4.02 5.69
C VAL A 205 -2.91 -4.42 6.72
N GLY A 206 -3.34 -5.15 7.75
CA GLY A 206 -2.48 -5.64 8.82
C GLY A 206 -2.36 -7.17 8.78
N VAL A 207 -1.14 -7.67 8.89
CA VAL A 207 -0.83 -9.12 8.91
C VAL A 207 0.06 -9.44 10.10
N ARG A 208 -0.27 -10.50 10.83
CA ARG A 208 0.59 -11.05 11.88
C ARG A 208 1.33 -12.27 11.36
N ILE A 209 2.65 -12.25 11.47
CA ILE A 209 3.52 -13.36 11.06
C ILE A 209 3.49 -14.46 12.15
N GLN A 210 3.23 -15.68 11.73
CA GLN A 210 3.13 -16.86 12.62
C GLN A 210 4.45 -17.64 12.69
#